data_da62b4ef00ab97132572c64c272c8b52
#
_entry.id   da62b4ef00ab97132572c64c272c8b52
#
_cell.length_a   1.000
_cell.length_b   1.000
_cell.length_c   1.000
_cell.angle_alpha   90.00
_cell.angle_beta   90.00
_cell.angle_gamma   90.00
#
_symmetry.space_group_name_H-M   'P 1'
#
loop_
_entity.id
_entity.type
_entity.pdbx_description
1 polymer ?
#
loop_
_entity_poly.entity_id
_entity_poly.type
_entity_poly.pdbx_seq_one_letter_code
_entity_poly.pdbx_strand_id
1 'polypeptide(L)'
;LLVFTEIPGWQHIGDEDWKEQAITNVKDMVCNYRNHPSIIIWGVRINESADDEEFYAKTNAMAHAMDPTRPTGGVRTYKKGIFQEDVYTYNDFSHNGHTPGCLPKKKVSSDVSHPYLVTEYNGHMYPTKAFDCEDHRVEHAIRHANVINAIAGEKDICGSFAWCMADYNTHKDFGSGDRICYHGV
;
A
#
# COMPACT_ATOMS: atom_id res chain seq x y z
N LEU A 1 8.80 -1.82 15.34
CA LEU A 1 8.29 -1.82 13.97
C LEU A 1 7.03 -0.98 13.90
N LEU A 2 6.94 -0.06 12.94
CA LEU A 2 5.72 0.72 12.70
C LEU A 2 4.79 -0.06 11.78
N VAL A 3 3.48 0.04 12.02
CA VAL A 3 2.46 -0.73 11.31
C VAL A 3 1.43 0.21 10.69
N PHE A 4 1.20 0.05 9.40
CA PHE A 4 0.03 0.52 8.69
C PHE A 4 -0.90 -0.69 8.52
N THR A 5 -2.03 -0.72 9.21
CA THR A 5 -2.97 -1.84 9.14
C THR A 5 -4.14 -1.49 8.23
N GLU A 6 -4.61 -2.45 7.43
CA GLU A 6 -5.63 -2.25 6.40
C GLU A 6 -6.82 -3.17 6.60
N ILE A 7 -7.99 -2.72 6.16
CA ILE A 7 -9.15 -3.61 5.99
C ILE A 7 -8.91 -4.61 4.84
N PRO A 8 -9.45 -5.83 4.92
CA PRO A 8 -9.26 -6.82 3.87
C PRO A 8 -9.96 -6.44 2.57
N GLY A 9 -9.32 -6.73 1.45
CA GLY A 9 -9.86 -6.56 0.10
C GLY A 9 -8.81 -6.10 -0.91
N TRP A 10 -9.06 -6.40 -2.18
CA TRP A 10 -8.16 -6.05 -3.28
C TRP A 10 -8.95 -5.80 -4.57
N GLN A 11 -8.72 -4.62 -5.16
CA GLN A 11 -9.20 -4.13 -6.46
C GLN A 11 -10.72 -3.98 -6.61
N HIS A 12 -11.52 -4.87 -6.04
CA HIS A 12 -12.96 -4.91 -6.27
C HIS A 12 -13.75 -4.39 -5.05
N ILE A 13 -14.80 -3.64 -5.33
CA ILE A 13 -15.81 -3.19 -4.38
C ILE A 13 -17.09 -3.94 -4.72
N GLY A 14 -17.75 -4.51 -3.71
CA GLY A 14 -18.99 -5.24 -3.87
C GLY A 14 -20.23 -4.35 -3.87
N ASP A 15 -21.39 -4.98 -3.67
CA ASP A 15 -22.67 -4.33 -3.52
C ASP A 15 -22.83 -3.59 -2.17
N GLU A 16 -24.01 -3.06 -1.90
CA GLU A 16 -24.25 -2.28 -0.69
C GLU A 16 -24.09 -3.11 0.59
N ASP A 17 -24.54 -4.36 0.61
CA ASP A 17 -24.38 -5.25 1.78
C ASP A 17 -22.89 -5.52 2.05
N TRP A 18 -22.09 -5.71 0.99
CA TRP A 18 -20.66 -5.86 1.08
C TRP A 18 -19.97 -4.59 1.61
N LYS A 19 -20.41 -3.40 1.15
CA LYS A 19 -19.86 -2.12 1.62
C LYS A 19 -20.18 -1.90 3.10
N GLU A 20 -21.39 -2.23 3.56
CA GLU A 20 -21.74 -2.17 4.99
C GLU A 20 -20.85 -3.09 5.83
N GLN A 21 -20.60 -4.30 5.34
CA GLN A 21 -19.66 -5.20 6.00
C GLN A 21 -18.23 -4.63 6.03
N ALA A 22 -17.78 -4.02 4.96
CA ALA A 22 -16.44 -3.39 4.92
C ALA A 22 -16.33 -2.21 5.91
N ILE A 23 -17.37 -1.40 6.06
CA ILE A 23 -17.43 -0.34 7.11
C ILE A 23 -17.36 -0.98 8.51
N THR A 24 -18.06 -2.09 8.71
CA THR A 24 -17.98 -2.85 9.96
C THR A 24 -16.57 -3.38 10.20
N ASN A 25 -15.88 -3.86 9.18
CA ASN A 25 -14.50 -4.31 9.28
C ASN A 25 -13.53 -3.17 9.69
N VAL A 26 -13.76 -1.93 9.25
CA VAL A 26 -12.99 -0.77 9.74
C VAL A 26 -13.20 -0.60 11.25
N LYS A 27 -14.44 -0.63 11.71
CA LYS A 27 -14.77 -0.55 13.15
C LYS A 27 -14.08 -1.64 13.94
N ASP A 28 -14.17 -2.88 13.49
CA ASP A 28 -13.60 -4.04 14.18
C ASP A 28 -12.06 -3.99 14.19
N MET A 29 -11.44 -3.59 13.09
CA MET A 29 -10.00 -3.37 13.01
C MET A 29 -9.54 -2.36 14.05
N VAL A 30 -10.19 -1.19 14.12
CA VAL A 30 -9.81 -0.16 15.09
C VAL A 30 -10.09 -0.61 16.52
N CYS A 31 -11.25 -1.21 16.81
CA CYS A 31 -11.58 -1.73 18.13
C CYS A 31 -10.56 -2.75 18.64
N ASN A 32 -10.14 -3.67 17.78
CA ASN A 32 -9.25 -4.75 18.15
C ASN A 32 -7.81 -4.28 18.36
N TYR A 33 -7.37 -3.29 17.59
CA TYR A 33 -5.94 -2.96 17.50
C TYR A 33 -5.55 -1.58 18.02
N ARG A 34 -6.48 -0.68 18.37
CA ARG A 34 -6.16 0.69 18.82
C ARG A 34 -5.26 0.78 20.06
N ASN A 35 -5.17 -0.29 20.85
CA ASN A 35 -4.29 -0.35 22.02
C ASN A 35 -2.85 -0.81 21.67
N HIS A 36 -2.54 -1.03 20.37
CA HIS A 36 -1.19 -1.35 19.93
C HIS A 36 -0.47 -0.07 19.45
N PRO A 37 0.52 0.42 20.21
CA PRO A 37 1.21 1.68 19.87
C PRO A 37 2.04 1.61 18.60
N SER A 38 2.34 0.41 18.10
CA SER A 38 3.02 0.22 16.82
C SER A 38 2.19 0.63 15.61
N ILE A 39 0.86 0.62 15.72
CA ILE A 39 -0.03 1.04 14.64
C ILE A 39 -0.03 2.56 14.57
N ILE A 40 0.32 3.09 13.40
CA ILE A 40 0.46 4.53 13.18
C ILE A 40 -0.54 5.09 12.17
N ILE A 41 -1.12 4.25 11.32
CA ILE A 41 -2.09 4.64 10.29
C ILE A 41 -3.17 3.55 10.18
N TRP A 42 -4.43 3.96 10.02
CA TRP A 42 -5.55 3.08 9.70
C TRP A 42 -5.81 3.06 8.20
N GLY A 43 -5.68 1.89 7.56
CA GLY A 43 -6.00 1.66 6.16
C GLY A 43 -7.50 1.47 5.96
N VAL A 44 -8.16 2.49 5.44
CA VAL A 44 -9.64 2.56 5.35
C VAL A 44 -10.17 2.36 3.93
N ARG A 45 -9.30 1.99 3.01
CA ARG A 45 -9.63 1.77 1.61
C ARG A 45 -9.36 0.32 1.21
N ILE A 46 -10.12 -0.19 0.27
CA ILE A 46 -9.80 -1.46 -0.39
C ILE A 46 -8.60 -1.22 -1.28
N ASN A 47 -7.54 -2.00 -1.05
CA ASN A 47 -6.28 -1.88 -1.77
C ASN A 47 -6.50 -1.88 -3.30
N GLU A 48 -5.92 -0.91 -3.98
CA GLU A 48 -5.92 -0.75 -5.45
C GLU A 48 -7.32 -0.67 -6.10
N SER A 49 -8.37 -0.42 -5.34
CA SER A 49 -9.72 -0.28 -5.89
C SER A 49 -9.93 1.04 -6.62
N ALA A 50 -10.96 1.08 -7.47
CA ALA A 50 -11.49 2.31 -8.03
C ALA A 50 -12.02 3.25 -6.93
N ASP A 51 -12.22 4.52 -7.27
CA ASP A 51 -12.83 5.48 -6.35
C ASP A 51 -14.32 5.18 -6.16
N ASP A 52 -14.77 5.29 -4.92
CA ASP A 52 -16.17 5.33 -4.53
C ASP A 52 -16.28 6.37 -3.40
N GLU A 53 -16.70 7.58 -3.77
CA GLU A 53 -16.64 8.74 -2.88
C GLU A 53 -17.49 8.55 -1.62
N GLU A 54 -18.71 8.05 -1.77
CA GLU A 54 -19.63 7.86 -0.66
C GLU A 54 -19.13 6.74 0.29
N PHE A 55 -18.72 5.63 -0.27
CA PHE A 55 -18.23 4.50 0.51
C PHE A 55 -16.97 4.87 1.30
N TYR A 56 -15.98 5.50 0.66
CA TYR A 56 -14.74 5.86 1.35
C TYR A 56 -14.88 7.03 2.32
N ALA A 57 -15.84 7.93 2.11
CA ALA A 57 -16.21 8.90 3.14
C ALA A 57 -16.72 8.20 4.42
N LYS A 58 -17.55 7.14 4.27
CA LYS A 58 -18.08 6.38 5.40
C LYS A 58 -16.99 5.59 6.15
N THR A 59 -16.09 4.90 5.41
CA THR A 59 -14.99 4.15 6.05
C THR A 59 -14.02 5.06 6.78
N ASN A 60 -13.68 6.21 6.20
CA ASN A 60 -12.82 7.22 6.81
C ASN A 60 -13.47 7.80 8.08
N ALA A 61 -14.73 8.20 8.00
CA ALA A 61 -15.48 8.71 9.14
C ALA A 61 -15.59 7.67 10.28
N MET A 62 -15.77 6.38 9.94
CA MET A 62 -15.82 5.30 10.92
C MET A 62 -14.49 5.17 11.67
N ALA A 63 -13.36 5.19 10.99
CA ALA A 63 -12.05 5.11 11.63
C ALA A 63 -11.83 6.28 12.60
N HIS A 64 -12.10 7.51 12.19
CA HIS A 64 -11.97 8.69 13.04
C HIS A 64 -12.94 8.70 14.23
N ALA A 65 -14.16 8.20 14.06
CA ALA A 65 -15.12 8.06 15.15
C ALA A 65 -14.65 7.07 16.23
N MET A 66 -13.92 6.02 15.82
CA MET A 66 -13.42 4.98 16.71
C MET A 66 -12.06 5.31 17.32
N ASP A 67 -11.21 6.03 16.60
CA ASP A 67 -9.89 6.51 17.04
C ASP A 67 -9.52 7.84 16.38
N PRO A 68 -9.77 8.98 17.05
CA PRO A 68 -9.40 10.30 16.52
C PRO A 68 -7.91 10.63 16.69
N THR A 69 -7.10 9.71 17.20
CA THR A 69 -5.69 9.99 17.55
C THR A 69 -4.71 9.59 16.45
N ARG A 70 -5.12 8.74 15.51
CA ARG A 70 -4.29 8.26 14.41
C ARG A 70 -4.86 8.67 13.05
N PRO A 71 -3.98 9.02 12.11
CA PRO A 71 -4.38 9.34 10.75
C PRO A 71 -4.89 8.10 10.00
N THR A 72 -5.64 8.37 8.94
CA THR A 72 -6.11 7.39 7.98
C THR A 72 -5.30 7.45 6.69
N GLY A 73 -5.25 6.33 5.97
CA GLY A 73 -4.69 6.21 4.64
C GLY A 73 -5.49 5.23 3.79
N GLY A 74 -5.24 5.23 2.50
CA GLY A 74 -5.93 4.30 1.61
C GLY A 74 -5.04 3.98 0.41
N VAL A 75 -4.75 2.71 0.20
CA VAL A 75 -3.77 2.27 -0.79
C VAL A 75 -4.33 2.37 -2.20
N ARG A 76 -3.73 3.24 -3.01
CA ARG A 76 -4.15 3.53 -4.39
C ARG A 76 -3.14 3.03 -5.41
N THR A 77 -3.65 2.65 -6.58
CA THR A 77 -2.86 2.44 -7.79
C THR A 77 -3.22 3.44 -8.91
N TYR A 78 -4.39 4.10 -8.79
CA TYR A 78 -4.81 5.14 -9.73
C TYR A 78 -4.32 6.51 -9.28
N LYS A 79 -3.76 7.27 -10.23
CA LYS A 79 -3.23 8.61 -9.97
C LYS A 79 -4.36 9.65 -9.94
N LYS A 80 -4.21 10.65 -9.06
CA LYS A 80 -5.09 11.83 -9.00
C LYS A 80 -6.58 11.52 -8.76
N GLY A 81 -6.85 10.39 -8.12
CA GLY A 81 -8.18 10.04 -7.69
C GLY A 81 -8.69 10.89 -6.52
N ILE A 82 -9.92 10.61 -6.10
CA ILE A 82 -10.56 11.27 -4.96
C ILE A 82 -9.76 10.97 -3.70
N PHE A 83 -9.43 12.02 -2.95
CA PHE A 83 -8.65 11.93 -1.73
C PHE A 83 -9.45 12.46 -0.54
N GLN A 84 -9.66 11.62 0.48
CA GLN A 84 -10.50 11.90 1.65
C GLN A 84 -9.80 11.54 2.96
N GLU A 85 -8.72 10.78 2.90
CA GLU A 85 -7.93 10.34 4.05
C GLU A 85 -6.92 11.43 4.47
N ASP A 86 -6.24 11.25 5.59
CA ASP A 86 -5.27 12.23 6.09
C ASP A 86 -3.91 12.12 5.41
N VAL A 87 -3.52 10.90 5.00
CA VAL A 87 -2.26 10.61 4.33
C VAL A 87 -2.54 10.07 2.93
N TYR A 88 -2.02 10.74 1.91
CA TYR A 88 -2.09 10.20 0.55
C TYR A 88 -1.15 9.00 0.42
N THR A 89 -1.68 7.86 0.02
CA THR A 89 -0.91 6.61 -0.10
C THR A 89 -1.03 6.04 -1.51
N TYR A 90 0.06 5.52 -2.05
CA TYR A 90 0.13 5.10 -3.43
C TYR A 90 1.09 3.92 -3.61
N ASN A 91 0.65 2.89 -4.34
CA ASN A 91 1.48 1.78 -4.79
C ASN A 91 2.26 2.22 -6.03
N ASP A 92 3.57 2.41 -5.88
CA ASP A 92 4.42 2.94 -6.93
C ASP A 92 5.30 1.86 -7.54
N PHE A 93 4.81 1.26 -8.62
CA PHE A 93 5.53 0.29 -9.43
C PHE A 93 6.15 0.92 -10.69
N SER A 94 6.51 2.19 -10.66
CA SER A 94 7.14 2.88 -11.80
C SER A 94 8.61 2.53 -11.99
N HIS A 95 9.25 1.94 -11.01
CA HIS A 95 10.60 1.42 -11.07
C HIS A 95 10.70 0.21 -12.05
N ASN A 96 11.78 0.13 -12.83
CA ASN A 96 11.94 -0.91 -13.84
C ASN A 96 13.41 -1.37 -14.05
N GLY A 97 14.30 -1.11 -13.08
CA GLY A 97 15.73 -1.40 -13.16
C GLY A 97 16.57 -0.32 -13.85
N HIS A 98 15.99 0.46 -14.75
CA HIS A 98 16.63 1.63 -15.38
C HIS A 98 16.15 2.94 -14.75
N THR A 99 14.90 2.97 -14.32
CA THR A 99 14.29 4.09 -13.61
C THR A 99 14.21 3.72 -12.13
N PRO A 100 14.77 4.52 -11.22
CA PRO A 100 14.76 4.23 -9.79
C PRO A 100 13.36 4.20 -9.18
N GLY A 101 12.37 4.76 -9.86
CA GLY A 101 10.99 4.78 -9.39
C GLY A 101 10.69 5.87 -8.39
N CYS A 102 9.57 5.73 -7.71
CA CYS A 102 8.95 6.68 -6.79
C CYS A 102 8.67 8.04 -7.42
N LEU A 103 7.47 8.14 -7.98
CA LEU A 103 7.02 9.38 -8.61
C LEU A 103 6.85 10.48 -7.56
N PRO A 104 7.24 11.73 -7.88
CA PRO A 104 6.97 12.88 -7.03
C PRO A 104 5.47 13.01 -6.73
N LYS A 105 5.12 13.44 -5.50
CA LYS A 105 3.74 13.60 -5.04
C LYS A 105 2.83 14.32 -6.05
N LYS A 106 3.28 15.41 -6.66
CA LYS A 106 2.55 16.18 -7.68
C LYS A 106 2.15 15.38 -8.94
N LYS A 107 2.81 14.24 -9.18
CA LYS A 107 2.49 13.35 -10.30
C LYS A 107 1.39 12.36 -9.96
N VAL A 108 1.25 11.99 -8.70
CA VAL A 108 0.34 10.94 -8.24
C VAL A 108 -0.88 11.50 -7.51
N SER A 109 -0.75 12.57 -6.74
CA SER A 109 -1.85 13.20 -6.01
C SER A 109 -2.38 14.46 -6.70
N SER A 110 -3.67 14.70 -6.57
CA SER A 110 -4.32 15.98 -6.91
C SER A 110 -4.11 17.02 -5.81
N ASP A 111 -3.91 16.60 -4.57
CA ASP A 111 -3.65 17.45 -3.42
C ASP A 111 -2.23 17.22 -2.90
N VAL A 112 -1.42 18.26 -2.93
CA VAL A 112 -0.02 18.23 -2.48
C VAL A 112 0.18 18.75 -1.06
N SER A 113 -0.89 19.19 -0.39
CA SER A 113 -0.82 19.73 0.98
C SER A 113 -0.67 18.64 2.04
N HIS A 114 -1.18 17.44 1.78
CA HIS A 114 -1.15 16.31 2.71
C HIS A 114 0.17 15.52 2.64
N PRO A 115 0.53 14.77 3.69
CA PRO A 115 1.64 13.83 3.65
C PRO A 115 1.48 12.80 2.54
N TYR A 116 2.59 12.30 1.99
CA TYR A 116 2.59 11.26 0.96
C TYR A 116 3.45 10.07 1.40
N LEU A 117 2.87 8.87 1.32
CA LEU A 117 3.49 7.60 1.67
C LEU A 117 3.44 6.64 0.46
N VAL A 118 4.56 6.04 0.12
CA VAL A 118 4.62 4.96 -0.87
C VAL A 118 4.29 3.65 -0.16
N THR A 119 3.18 3.02 -0.51
CA THR A 119 2.65 1.86 0.21
C THR A 119 3.09 0.53 -0.35
N GLU A 120 3.48 0.49 -1.62
CA GLU A 120 4.12 -0.68 -2.22
C GLU A 120 5.09 -0.25 -3.31
N TYR A 121 6.20 -0.97 -3.43
CA TYR A 121 7.13 -0.85 -4.55
C TYR A 121 7.90 -2.14 -4.75
N ASN A 122 8.48 -2.34 -5.94
CA ASN A 122 9.31 -3.47 -6.33
C ASN A 122 8.50 -4.76 -6.58
N GLY A 123 8.38 -5.67 -5.65
CA GLY A 123 7.53 -6.87 -5.70
C GLY A 123 7.64 -7.68 -6.99
N HIS A 124 6.51 -7.81 -7.65
CA HIS A 124 6.37 -8.55 -8.91
C HIS A 124 7.21 -8.01 -10.07
N MET A 125 7.79 -6.82 -9.95
CA MET A 125 8.65 -6.22 -10.98
C MET A 125 9.95 -7.01 -11.20
N TYR A 126 10.42 -7.73 -10.18
CA TYR A 126 11.65 -8.52 -10.25
C TYR A 126 11.61 -9.72 -9.29
N PRO A 127 10.79 -10.75 -9.59
CA PRO A 127 10.70 -11.92 -8.72
C PRO A 127 12.06 -12.57 -8.52
N THR A 128 12.41 -12.89 -7.29
CA THR A 128 13.74 -13.41 -6.94
C THR A 128 13.62 -14.57 -5.95
N LYS A 129 14.25 -15.69 -6.28
CA LYS A 129 14.23 -16.90 -5.45
C LYS A 129 15.53 -17.02 -4.67
N ALA A 130 15.49 -17.62 -3.49
CA ALA A 130 16.67 -17.84 -2.67
C ALA A 130 17.79 -18.63 -3.38
N PHE A 131 17.43 -19.45 -4.38
CA PHE A 131 18.37 -20.28 -5.16
C PHE A 131 18.71 -19.70 -6.54
N ASP A 132 18.27 -18.48 -6.88
CA ASP A 132 18.72 -17.79 -8.07
C ASP A 132 20.22 -17.48 -8.00
N CYS A 133 20.87 -17.28 -9.17
CA CYS A 133 22.28 -16.93 -9.20
C CYS A 133 22.56 -15.61 -8.46
N GLU A 134 23.79 -15.44 -8.02
CA GLU A 134 24.21 -14.28 -7.23
C GLU A 134 23.93 -12.96 -7.97
N ASP A 135 24.20 -12.88 -9.25
CA ASP A 135 23.97 -11.67 -10.04
C ASP A 135 22.50 -11.24 -10.02
N HIS A 136 21.56 -12.20 -10.10
CA HIS A 136 20.14 -11.92 -10.01
C HIS A 136 19.73 -11.41 -8.62
N ARG A 137 20.25 -12.03 -7.57
CA ARG A 137 19.98 -11.60 -6.18
C ARG A 137 20.59 -10.22 -5.87
N VAL A 138 21.79 -9.95 -6.39
CA VAL A 138 22.41 -8.62 -6.29
C VAL A 138 21.60 -7.55 -7.01
N GLU A 139 21.13 -7.84 -8.24
CA GLU A 139 20.25 -6.92 -8.98
C GLU A 139 18.95 -6.63 -8.20
N HIS A 140 18.35 -7.63 -7.55
CA HIS A 140 17.20 -7.44 -6.67
C HIS A 140 17.50 -6.42 -5.56
N ALA A 141 18.62 -6.60 -4.84
CA ALA A 141 19.03 -5.68 -3.78
C ALA A 141 19.30 -4.26 -4.32
N ILE A 142 19.92 -4.14 -5.49
CA ILE A 142 20.18 -2.84 -6.15
C ILE A 142 18.86 -2.14 -6.49
N ARG A 143 17.84 -2.86 -6.96
CA ARG A 143 16.54 -2.29 -7.26
C ARG A 143 15.87 -1.70 -6.02
N HIS A 144 15.89 -2.41 -4.89
CA HIS A 144 15.41 -1.88 -3.61
C HIS A 144 16.21 -0.64 -3.18
N ALA A 145 17.53 -0.70 -3.25
CA ALA A 145 18.39 0.43 -2.90
C ALA A 145 18.11 1.68 -3.75
N ASN A 146 17.88 1.51 -5.05
CA ASN A 146 17.57 2.62 -5.96
C ASN A 146 16.24 3.29 -5.59
N VAL A 147 15.21 2.50 -5.27
CA VAL A 147 13.91 3.05 -4.83
C VAL A 147 14.05 3.79 -3.50
N ILE A 148 14.74 3.20 -2.52
CA ILE A 148 14.99 3.82 -1.21
C ILE A 148 15.76 5.14 -1.37
N ASN A 149 16.79 5.18 -2.23
CA ASN A 149 17.53 6.40 -2.51
C ASN A 149 16.65 7.48 -3.17
N ALA A 150 15.77 7.10 -4.11
CA ALA A 150 14.85 8.04 -4.73
C ALA A 150 13.89 8.64 -3.69
N ILE A 151 13.35 7.81 -2.80
CA ILE A 151 12.49 8.25 -1.69
C ILE A 151 13.24 9.19 -0.75
N ALA A 152 14.46 8.84 -0.35
CA ALA A 152 15.27 9.67 0.54
C ALA A 152 15.63 11.04 -0.07
N GLY A 153 15.67 11.15 -1.38
CA GLY A 153 15.88 12.40 -2.12
C GLY A 153 14.63 13.28 -2.24
N GLU A 154 13.43 12.72 -2.02
CA GLU A 154 12.16 13.43 -2.20
C GLU A 154 11.60 13.90 -0.85
N LYS A 155 11.62 15.21 -0.61
CA LYS A 155 11.16 15.82 0.65
C LYS A 155 9.66 15.61 0.94
N ASP A 156 8.88 15.34 -0.10
CA ASP A 156 7.43 15.19 -0.01
C ASP A 156 6.99 13.77 0.31
N ILE A 157 7.91 12.79 0.32
CA ILE A 157 7.61 11.38 0.67
C ILE A 157 7.99 11.15 2.13
N CYS A 158 7.01 10.84 2.97
CA CYS A 158 7.22 10.65 4.41
C CYS A 158 7.67 9.24 4.80
N GLY A 159 7.64 8.28 3.88
CA GLY A 159 8.09 6.91 4.10
C GLY A 159 7.67 5.96 2.99
N SER A 160 8.02 4.68 3.17
CA SER A 160 7.67 3.64 2.19
C SER A 160 7.61 2.25 2.81
N PHE A 161 6.85 1.37 2.12
CA PHE A 161 6.82 -0.07 2.36
C PHE A 161 7.16 -0.79 1.06
N ALA A 162 8.06 -1.77 1.14
CA ALA A 162 8.33 -2.64 0.01
C ALA A 162 7.26 -3.74 -0.09
N TRP A 163 6.91 -4.14 -1.28
CA TRP A 163 6.17 -5.36 -1.51
C TRP A 163 7.16 -6.47 -1.93
N CYS A 164 7.39 -7.51 -1.10
CA CYS A 164 6.89 -7.65 0.27
C CYS A 164 7.96 -8.31 1.16
N MET A 165 7.63 -8.56 2.43
CA MET A 165 8.59 -9.10 3.40
C MET A 165 8.98 -10.55 3.13
N ALA A 166 8.06 -11.39 2.63
CA ALA A 166 8.28 -12.82 2.41
C ALA A 166 7.55 -13.31 1.17
N ASP A 167 8.07 -14.36 0.57
CA ASP A 167 7.36 -15.10 -0.46
C ASP A 167 6.06 -15.69 0.09
N TYR A 168 5.04 -15.83 -0.77
CA TYR A 168 3.73 -16.30 -0.35
C TYR A 168 3.04 -17.18 -1.38
N ASN A 169 2.19 -18.08 -0.90
CA ASN A 169 1.37 -18.91 -1.75
C ASN A 169 0.25 -18.10 -2.40
N THR A 170 -0.06 -18.43 -3.64
CA THR A 170 -1.11 -17.77 -4.42
C THR A 170 -1.96 -18.76 -5.21
N HIS A 171 -2.99 -18.27 -5.90
CA HIS A 171 -3.82 -19.10 -6.77
C HIS A 171 -3.13 -19.39 -8.12
N LYS A 172 -3.67 -20.34 -8.88
CA LYS A 172 -3.07 -20.88 -10.12
C LYS A 172 -2.79 -19.83 -11.22
N ASP A 173 -3.55 -18.76 -11.23
CA ASP A 173 -3.51 -17.74 -12.29
C ASP A 173 -2.60 -16.55 -11.93
N PHE A 174 -1.88 -16.66 -10.82
CA PHE A 174 -0.97 -15.64 -10.32
C PHE A 174 0.37 -16.24 -9.88
N GLY A 175 1.46 -15.47 -9.94
CA GLY A 175 2.79 -15.95 -9.62
C GLY A 175 3.50 -16.59 -10.82
N SER A 176 4.50 -17.42 -10.54
CA SER A 176 5.39 -18.03 -11.55
C SER A 176 4.88 -19.37 -12.10
N GLY A 177 3.63 -19.72 -11.90
CA GLY A 177 3.03 -20.99 -12.35
C GLY A 177 3.13 -22.14 -11.33
N ASP A 178 3.98 -22.02 -10.32
CA ASP A 178 4.12 -22.93 -9.19
C ASP A 178 3.25 -22.53 -7.97
N ARG A 179 2.39 -21.52 -8.15
CA ARG A 179 1.52 -20.94 -7.11
C ARG A 179 2.28 -20.27 -5.98
N ILE A 180 3.47 -19.78 -6.26
CA ILE A 180 4.27 -18.99 -5.32
C ILE A 180 4.58 -17.64 -5.95
N CYS A 181 4.36 -16.56 -5.22
CA CYS A 181 4.86 -15.23 -5.53
C CYS A 181 6.22 -15.04 -4.85
N TYR A 182 7.27 -14.98 -5.65
CA TYR A 182 8.64 -14.76 -5.20
C TYR A 182 8.91 -13.25 -5.12
N HIS A 183 8.19 -12.57 -4.26
CA HIS A 183 8.22 -11.12 -4.09
C HIS A 183 8.91 -10.70 -2.79
N GLY A 184 9.33 -11.66 -1.97
CA GLY A 184 10.02 -11.43 -0.71
C GLY A 184 11.39 -10.77 -0.87
N VAL A 185 11.83 -10.04 0.16
CA VAL A 185 13.17 -9.42 0.27
C VAL A 185 14.16 -10.33 1.00
#